data_ac58ade1201eb399a7186bf66372b9da
#
_entry.id   ac58ade1201eb399a7186bf66372b9da
#
_cell.length_a   1.000
_cell.length_b   1.000
_cell.length_c   1.000
_cell.angle_alpha   90.00
_cell.angle_beta   90.00
_cell.angle_gamma   90.00
#
_symmetry.space_group_name_H-M   'P 1'
#
loop_
_entity.id
_entity.type
_entity.pdbx_description
1 polymer ?
#
loop_
_entity_poly.entity_id
_entity_poly.type
_entity_poly.pdbx_seq_one_letter_code
_entity_poly.pdbx_strand_id
1 'polypeptide(L)'
;LTTDIYPDEEFPASVEIVYPTVDPASHTFNCKVKIANPKGKLRPGMYVGTSMEMGKSSAIVVPYGAVLKLLGSNERYVFVNDGGVAKRIFVKLGQRFDEQVEIICDELKEGDELVTTGQAKLVEGVKLNVVK
;
A
#
# COMPACT_ATOMS: atom_id res chain seq x y z
N LEU A 1 1.12 14.85 -13.48
CA LEU A 1 1.21 14.44 -14.87
C LEU A 1 2.55 14.95 -15.42
N THR A 2 3.32 14.07 -16.05
CA THR A 2 4.64 14.34 -16.60
C THR A 2 4.66 14.05 -18.12
N THR A 3 5.59 14.64 -18.84
CA THR A 3 5.79 14.37 -20.27
C THR A 3 7.26 14.16 -20.55
N ASP A 4 7.59 13.34 -21.55
CA ASP A 4 8.97 13.07 -21.96
C ASP A 4 9.69 14.33 -22.50
N ILE A 5 8.91 15.34 -22.94
CA ILE A 5 9.43 16.60 -23.49
C ILE A 5 9.87 17.57 -22.37
N TYR A 6 9.22 17.47 -21.20
CA TYR A 6 9.50 18.29 -20.02
C TYR A 6 9.62 17.37 -18.79
N PRO A 7 10.72 16.60 -18.67
CA PRO A 7 10.84 15.55 -17.63
C PRO A 7 10.90 16.11 -16.21
N ASP A 8 11.37 17.34 -16.05
CA ASP A 8 11.50 18.01 -14.75
C ASP A 8 10.27 18.86 -14.37
N GLU A 9 9.21 18.87 -15.21
CA GLU A 9 8.02 19.64 -14.95
C GLU A 9 6.82 18.74 -14.65
N GLU A 10 6.17 19.03 -13.54
CA GLU A 10 4.91 18.39 -13.19
C GLU A 10 3.73 19.31 -13.54
N PHE A 11 2.75 18.74 -14.22
CA PHE A 11 1.52 19.45 -14.58
C PHE A 11 0.38 18.95 -13.68
N PRO A 12 -0.11 19.79 -12.76
CA PRO A 12 -1.26 19.42 -11.93
C PRO A 12 -2.50 19.23 -12.80
N ALA A 13 -3.22 18.17 -12.55
CA ALA A 13 -4.38 17.80 -13.32
C ALA A 13 -5.47 17.22 -12.41
N SER A 14 -6.70 17.27 -12.83
CA SER A 14 -7.82 16.67 -12.13
C SER A 14 -8.58 15.71 -13.04
N VAL A 15 -9.00 14.57 -12.50
CA VAL A 15 -9.86 13.64 -13.22
C VAL A 15 -11.25 14.24 -13.30
N GLU A 16 -11.76 14.42 -14.52
CA GLU A 16 -13.08 14.97 -14.79
C GLU A 16 -14.12 13.84 -14.94
N ILE A 17 -13.78 12.81 -15.69
CA ILE A 17 -14.67 11.68 -15.96
C ILE A 17 -13.85 10.38 -15.96
N VAL A 18 -14.36 9.35 -15.29
CA VAL A 18 -13.94 7.97 -15.45
C VAL A 18 -15.05 7.22 -16.18
N TYR A 19 -14.76 6.71 -17.37
CA TYR A 19 -15.74 5.96 -18.13
C TYR A 19 -15.90 4.56 -17.54
N PRO A 20 -17.14 4.08 -17.31
CA PRO A 20 -17.37 2.79 -16.64
C PRO A 20 -17.10 1.57 -17.56
N THR A 21 -16.78 1.81 -18.82
CA THR A 21 -16.55 0.75 -19.80
C THR A 21 -15.08 0.33 -19.77
N VAL A 22 -14.84 -0.96 -19.54
CA VAL A 22 -13.51 -1.58 -19.60
C VAL A 22 -13.39 -2.28 -20.96
N ASP A 23 -12.29 -2.04 -21.67
CA ASP A 23 -11.94 -2.79 -22.86
C ASP A 23 -11.45 -4.20 -22.46
N PRO A 24 -12.16 -5.28 -22.84
CA PRO A 24 -11.81 -6.63 -22.43
C PRO A 24 -10.53 -7.17 -23.06
N ALA A 25 -10.06 -6.58 -24.16
CA ALA A 25 -8.85 -7.02 -24.85
C ALA A 25 -7.58 -6.43 -24.21
N SER A 26 -7.65 -5.16 -23.82
CA SER A 26 -6.51 -4.45 -23.24
C SER A 26 -6.57 -4.35 -21.70
N HIS A 27 -7.70 -4.70 -21.09
CA HIS A 27 -7.98 -4.52 -19.66
C HIS A 27 -7.80 -3.06 -19.19
N THR A 28 -8.08 -2.11 -20.08
CA THR A 28 -7.96 -0.68 -19.79
C THR A 28 -9.33 -0.01 -19.75
N PHE A 29 -9.40 1.11 -19.10
CA PHE A 29 -10.55 2.00 -19.14
C PHE A 29 -10.11 3.41 -19.53
N ASN A 30 -11.03 4.18 -20.10
CA ASN A 30 -10.77 5.54 -20.47
C ASN A 30 -11.11 6.50 -19.33
N CYS A 31 -10.28 7.50 -19.14
CA CYS A 31 -10.59 8.62 -18.26
C CYS A 31 -10.28 9.94 -18.96
N LYS A 32 -11.03 10.97 -18.59
CA LYS A 32 -10.84 12.34 -19.06
C LYS A 32 -10.24 13.15 -17.94
N VAL A 33 -9.10 13.75 -18.23
CA VAL A 33 -8.34 14.56 -17.26
C VAL A 33 -8.33 15.99 -17.75
N LYS A 34 -8.63 16.91 -16.85
CA LYS A 34 -8.55 18.35 -17.14
C LYS A 34 -7.23 18.88 -16.59
N ILE A 35 -6.53 19.62 -17.45
CA ILE A 35 -5.22 20.19 -17.14
C ILE A 35 -5.18 21.66 -17.50
N ALA A 36 -4.56 22.46 -16.65
CA ALA A 36 -4.29 23.85 -16.95
C ALA A 36 -3.02 23.95 -17.80
N ASN A 37 -3.11 24.60 -18.97
CA ASN A 37 -1.98 24.78 -19.87
C ASN A 37 -1.76 26.27 -20.21
N PRO A 38 -1.47 27.13 -19.20
CA PRO A 38 -1.40 28.57 -19.40
C PRO A 38 -0.24 29.01 -20.31
N LYS A 39 0.82 28.21 -20.38
CA LYS A 39 1.99 28.50 -21.20
C LYS A 39 1.97 27.80 -22.56
N GLY A 40 0.90 27.07 -22.90
CA GLY A 40 0.79 26.35 -24.15
C GLY A 40 1.86 25.27 -24.38
N LYS A 41 2.50 24.77 -23.32
CA LYS A 41 3.56 23.77 -23.40
C LYS A 41 3.05 22.40 -23.85
N LEU A 42 1.87 22.03 -23.38
CA LEU A 42 1.22 20.78 -23.77
C LEU A 42 0.53 20.97 -25.12
N ARG A 43 0.81 20.07 -26.06
CA ARG A 43 0.23 20.09 -27.41
C ARG A 43 -0.51 18.77 -27.70
N PRO A 44 -1.54 18.81 -28.53
CA PRO A 44 -2.19 17.60 -28.98
C PRO A 44 -1.19 16.60 -29.61
N GLY A 45 -1.37 15.32 -29.33
CA GLY A 45 -0.49 14.26 -29.80
C GLY A 45 0.72 13.96 -28.92
N MET A 46 0.89 14.67 -27.81
CA MET A 46 1.95 14.34 -26.85
C MET A 46 1.57 13.13 -25.99
N TYR A 47 2.56 12.27 -25.75
CA TYR A 47 2.46 11.23 -24.72
C TYR A 47 2.69 11.85 -23.35
N VAL A 48 1.86 11.41 -22.38
CA VAL A 48 1.92 11.88 -21.00
C VAL A 48 1.84 10.71 -20.03
N GLY A 49 2.73 10.73 -19.04
CA GLY A 49 2.65 9.83 -17.88
C GLY A 49 1.75 10.45 -16.81
N THR A 50 0.89 9.66 -16.22
CA THR A 50 0.02 10.11 -15.14
C THR A 50 0.29 9.32 -13.88
N SER A 51 0.49 10.04 -12.77
CA SER A 51 0.42 9.49 -11.42
C SER A 51 -0.89 9.98 -10.79
N MET A 52 -1.71 9.07 -10.33
CA MET A 52 -3.02 9.39 -9.78
C MET A 52 -3.03 9.05 -8.29
N GLU A 53 -3.29 10.06 -7.47
CA GLU A 53 -3.56 9.86 -6.05
C GLU A 53 -5.04 9.51 -5.86
N MET A 54 -5.31 8.27 -5.44
CA MET A 54 -6.69 7.78 -5.23
C MET A 54 -7.21 8.04 -3.81
N GLY A 55 -6.69 9.07 -3.14
CA GLY A 55 -7.06 9.45 -1.79
C GLY A 55 -6.12 8.87 -0.73
N LYS A 56 -6.40 9.21 0.53
CA LYS A 56 -5.72 8.67 1.70
C LYS A 56 -6.67 7.73 2.41
N SER A 57 -6.29 6.50 2.59
CA SER A 57 -6.97 5.56 3.48
C SER A 57 -6.12 5.38 4.74
N SER A 58 -6.76 5.27 5.89
CA SER A 58 -6.07 4.84 7.10
C SER A 58 -5.78 3.35 6.97
N ALA A 59 -4.51 2.99 6.92
CA ALA A 59 -4.09 1.61 6.84
C ALA A 59 -3.04 1.34 7.92
N ILE A 60 -3.09 0.15 8.50
CA ILE A 60 -2.03 -0.30 9.40
C ILE A 60 -0.90 -0.81 8.51
N VAL A 61 0.26 -0.17 8.62
CA VAL A 61 1.45 -0.50 7.84
C VAL A 61 2.52 -1.02 8.79
N VAL A 62 3.08 -2.19 8.47
CA VAL A 62 4.08 -2.86 9.31
C VAL A 62 5.30 -3.23 8.48
N PRO A 63 6.50 -3.41 9.11
CA PRO A 63 7.66 -3.94 8.42
C PRO A 63 7.35 -5.31 7.82
N TYR A 64 7.67 -5.53 6.55
CA TYR A 64 7.40 -6.80 5.86
C TYR A 64 8.04 -7.99 6.56
N GLY A 65 9.22 -7.80 7.16
CA GLY A 65 9.91 -8.84 7.94
C GLY A 65 9.19 -9.30 9.21
N ALA A 66 8.24 -8.49 9.72
CA ALA A 66 7.42 -8.87 10.89
C ALA A 66 6.26 -9.82 10.52
N VAL A 67 5.92 -9.90 9.22
CA VAL A 67 4.84 -10.77 8.74
C VAL A 67 5.39 -12.15 8.44
N LEU A 68 4.83 -13.14 9.12
CA LEU A 68 5.20 -14.55 8.96
C LEU A 68 4.18 -15.29 8.10
N LYS A 69 4.64 -16.33 7.43
CA LYS A 69 3.79 -17.24 6.66
C LYS A 69 3.59 -18.53 7.45
N LEU A 70 2.35 -18.97 7.57
CA LEU A 70 2.05 -20.26 8.17
C LEU A 70 2.49 -21.38 7.22
N LEU A 71 3.30 -22.32 7.74
CA LEU A 71 3.81 -23.44 6.95
C LEU A 71 2.64 -24.32 6.47
N GLY A 72 2.64 -24.62 5.19
CA GLY A 72 1.59 -25.44 4.57
C GLY A 72 0.34 -24.71 4.16
N SER A 73 0.27 -23.40 4.36
CA SER A 73 -0.86 -22.55 3.93
C SER A 73 -0.40 -21.25 3.27
N ASN A 74 -1.34 -20.47 2.75
CA ASN A 74 -1.10 -19.12 2.27
C ASN A 74 -1.42 -18.04 3.32
N GLU A 75 -1.78 -18.46 4.51
CA GLU A 75 -2.12 -17.55 5.59
C GLU A 75 -0.90 -16.81 6.12
N ARG A 76 -1.10 -15.55 6.44
CA ARG A 76 -0.09 -14.66 7.03
C ARG A 76 -0.52 -14.29 8.43
N TYR A 77 0.46 -14.09 9.29
CA TYR A 77 0.21 -13.69 10.66
C TYR A 77 1.35 -12.80 11.19
N VAL A 78 1.05 -12.07 12.22
CA VAL A 78 2.00 -11.27 13.00
C VAL A 78 1.90 -11.64 14.46
N PHE A 79 2.94 -11.33 15.22
CA PHE A 79 2.89 -11.42 16.70
C PHE A 79 2.78 -10.02 17.28
N VAL A 80 1.90 -9.87 18.25
CA VAL A 80 1.77 -8.66 19.07
C VAL A 80 2.04 -8.98 20.54
N ASN A 81 2.47 -7.98 21.27
CA ASN A 81 2.67 -8.06 22.71
C ASN A 81 1.33 -7.81 23.41
N ASP A 82 0.74 -8.83 23.95
CA ASP A 82 -0.47 -8.74 24.78
C ASP A 82 -0.11 -8.97 26.25
N GLY A 83 0.17 -7.88 26.95
CA GLY A 83 0.51 -7.94 28.37
C GLY A 83 1.78 -8.73 28.71
N GLY A 84 2.80 -8.75 27.83
CA GLY A 84 4.05 -9.49 27.99
C GLY A 84 4.03 -10.91 27.41
N VAL A 85 2.99 -11.25 26.67
CA VAL A 85 2.80 -12.55 26.03
C VAL A 85 2.64 -12.37 24.51
N ALA A 86 3.24 -13.26 23.73
CA ALA A 86 3.09 -13.25 22.29
C ALA A 86 1.70 -13.74 21.88
N LYS A 87 0.90 -12.88 21.29
CA LYS A 87 -0.39 -13.21 20.67
C LYS A 87 -0.24 -13.23 19.15
N ARG A 88 -0.66 -14.30 18.52
CA ARG A 88 -0.65 -14.42 17.06
C ARG A 88 -1.96 -13.90 16.49
N ILE A 89 -1.85 -13.01 15.50
CA ILE A 89 -3.00 -12.43 14.80
C ILE A 89 -2.85 -12.72 13.30
N PHE A 90 -3.86 -13.34 12.70
CA PHE A 90 -3.90 -13.58 11.26
C PHE A 90 -4.26 -12.29 10.53
N VAL A 91 -3.53 -12.03 9.44
CA VAL A 91 -3.65 -10.80 8.67
C VAL A 91 -3.71 -11.09 7.18
N LYS A 92 -4.42 -10.25 6.45
CA LYS A 92 -4.34 -10.21 4.98
C LYS A 92 -3.37 -9.10 4.59
N LEU A 93 -2.57 -9.35 3.54
CA LEU A 93 -1.68 -8.33 3.00
C LEU A 93 -2.44 -7.45 2.02
N GLY A 94 -2.27 -6.15 2.17
CA GLY A 94 -2.68 -5.14 1.22
C GLY A 94 -1.52 -4.70 0.33
N GLN A 95 -1.39 -3.40 0.13
CA GLN A 95 -0.37 -2.81 -0.71
C GLN A 95 1.02 -2.87 -0.04
N ARG A 96 2.05 -3.14 -0.84
CA ARG A 96 3.44 -3.13 -0.37
C ARG A 96 4.11 -1.80 -0.71
N PHE A 97 4.85 -1.26 0.27
CA PHE A 97 5.61 -0.02 0.17
C PHE A 97 7.05 -0.31 0.57
N ASP A 98 7.92 -0.60 -0.39
CA ASP A 98 9.32 -0.98 -0.17
C ASP A 98 9.51 -2.06 0.90
N GLU A 99 9.96 -1.69 2.08
CA GLU A 99 10.18 -2.58 3.23
C GLU A 99 8.96 -2.74 4.14
N GLN A 100 7.89 -2.04 3.85
CA GLN A 100 6.65 -2.06 4.61
C GLN A 100 5.52 -2.68 3.81
N VAL A 101 4.52 -3.20 4.51
CA VAL A 101 3.32 -3.77 3.90
C VAL A 101 2.09 -3.37 4.71
N GLU A 102 1.06 -3.02 3.99
CA GLU A 102 -0.27 -2.83 4.56
C GLU A 102 -0.81 -4.17 5.05
N ILE A 103 -1.37 -4.18 6.24
CA ILE A 103 -2.10 -5.32 6.77
C ILE A 103 -3.55 -4.96 7.00
N ILE A 104 -4.43 -5.87 6.61
CA ILE A 104 -5.88 -5.77 6.76
C ILE A 104 -6.29 -6.79 7.81
N CYS A 105 -6.74 -6.29 8.95
CA CYS A 105 -7.16 -7.11 10.07
C CYS A 105 -8.07 -6.29 11.00
N ASP A 106 -9.11 -6.92 11.53
CA ASP A 106 -10.05 -6.29 12.47
C ASP A 106 -9.57 -6.34 13.93
N GLU A 107 -8.61 -7.21 14.24
CA GLU A 107 -8.11 -7.43 15.59
C GLU A 107 -6.96 -6.49 16.00
N LEU A 108 -6.27 -5.90 15.02
CA LEU A 108 -5.16 -4.98 15.26
C LEU A 108 -5.65 -3.53 15.31
N LYS A 109 -5.12 -2.78 16.26
CA LYS A 109 -5.42 -1.36 16.47
C LYS A 109 -4.15 -0.54 16.46
N GLU A 110 -4.30 0.73 16.14
CA GLU A 110 -3.22 1.69 16.30
C GLU A 110 -2.80 1.77 17.78
N GLY A 111 -1.51 1.58 18.04
CA GLY A 111 -0.95 1.53 19.39
C GLY A 111 -0.60 0.13 19.88
N ASP A 112 -0.99 -0.93 19.17
CA ASP A 112 -0.58 -2.30 19.51
C ASP A 112 0.93 -2.47 19.27
N GLU A 113 1.60 -3.12 20.21
CA GLU A 113 3.04 -3.39 20.14
C GLU A 113 3.31 -4.62 19.25
N LEU A 114 3.81 -4.38 18.05
CA LEU A 114 4.19 -5.42 17.11
C LEU A 114 5.58 -5.98 17.40
N VAL A 115 5.73 -7.30 17.39
CA VAL A 115 7.03 -7.95 17.50
C VAL A 115 7.71 -7.96 16.14
N THR A 116 8.81 -7.21 16.00
CA THR A 116 9.57 -7.06 14.75
C THR A 116 10.88 -7.83 14.73
N THR A 117 11.36 -8.29 15.90
CA THR A 117 12.63 -9.01 16.04
C THR A 117 12.43 -10.30 16.82
N GLY A 118 13.01 -11.40 16.31
CA GLY A 118 12.90 -12.71 16.94
C GLY A 118 11.57 -13.44 16.67
N GLN A 119 10.67 -12.85 15.93
CA GLN A 119 9.32 -13.33 15.63
C GLN A 119 9.28 -14.75 15.04
N ALA A 120 10.30 -15.15 14.26
CA ALA A 120 10.36 -16.48 13.64
C ALA A 120 10.55 -17.64 14.65
N LYS A 121 10.95 -17.33 15.87
CA LYS A 121 11.17 -18.32 16.95
C LYS A 121 10.02 -18.32 17.97
N LEU A 122 9.06 -17.41 17.82
CA LEU A 122 7.95 -17.30 18.76
C LEU A 122 6.87 -18.34 18.47
N VAL A 123 6.27 -18.79 19.56
CA VAL A 123 5.04 -19.60 19.56
C VAL A 123 4.00 -18.80 20.33
N GLU A 124 2.74 -18.98 19.98
CA GLU A 124 1.64 -18.34 20.69
C GLU A 124 1.68 -18.65 22.20
N GLY A 125 1.50 -17.63 23.02
CA GLY A 125 1.49 -17.77 24.49
C GLY A 125 2.87 -17.71 25.17
N VAL A 126 3.95 -17.51 24.42
CA VAL A 126 5.30 -17.38 24.99
C VAL A 126 5.48 -15.99 25.60
N LYS A 127 6.12 -15.94 26.78
CA LYS A 127 6.51 -14.68 27.41
C LYS A 127 7.52 -13.94 26.56
N LEU A 128 7.25 -12.66 26.32
CA LEU A 128 8.12 -11.78 25.57
C LEU A 128 9.13 -11.09 26.50
N ASN A 129 10.38 -11.06 26.07
CA ASN A 129 11.40 -10.22 26.66
C ASN A 129 11.54 -8.98 25.77
N VAL A 130 10.87 -7.90 26.16
CA VAL A 130 10.88 -6.65 25.40
C VAL A 130 12.21 -5.96 25.59
N VAL A 131 13.03 -5.94 24.56
CA VAL A 131 14.26 -5.15 24.49
C VAL A 131 13.92 -3.86 23.76
N LYS A 132 14.01 -2.74 24.48
CA LYS A 132 13.82 -1.40 23.90
C LYS A 132 15.07 -0.93 23.18
#